data_3a15830045b25fc16ed135c516aedaed
#
_entry.id   3a15830045b25fc16ed135c516aedaed
#
_cell.length_a   1.000
_cell.length_b   1.000
_cell.length_c   1.000
_cell.angle_alpha   90.00
_cell.angle_beta   90.00
_cell.angle_gamma   90.00
#
_symmetry.space_group_name_H-M   'P 1'
#
loop_
_entity.id
_entity.type
_entity.pdbx_description
1 polymer ?
#
loop_
_entity_poly.entity_id
_entity_poly.type
_entity_poly.pdbx_seq_one_letter_code
_entity_poly.pdbx_strand_id
1 'polypeptide(L)'
;MKLANRWKLVALAACCAWPAVAQTPDALPAYVPHPVPAPAAGAPYLLSDGAVYVLANDLVGPYFEALDALFERTHPNIHIHLNPLGSEPAIAALTSGVSAFAPLGREGLRQDLDGFKALHGYAPQSFLVGYDQSPDPDIFPPGKVPSAIWVNARNPLPKLTVALAARIFTTGAAGGDITHWSQLGVKGEWGRREIHVYLPAKRNSAFLFIDGYKMGSGAWTPRAEWLDASTDVMAAVAQDPFGIGIVGFWPPDSGWDRQAELGTSAKLMPLAENDDAHYSHAGVGDRYPWTGSIRVYFNAAPGQPLEPWMSEYMRLALSRQGQELLQSLAAENGCIPLDDATARKELDRVR
;
A
#
# COMPACT_ATOMS: atom_id res chain seq x y z
N MET A 1 -84.00 27.35 12.23
CA MET A 1 -82.77 28.14 12.35
C MET A 1 -81.63 27.17 12.62
N LYS A 2 -80.87 26.79 11.60
CA LYS A 2 -79.71 25.92 11.75
C LYS A 2 -78.51 26.63 11.11
N LEU A 3 -77.52 27.02 11.92
CA LEU A 3 -76.30 27.62 11.53
C LEU A 3 -75.35 26.47 11.10
N ALA A 4 -74.82 26.54 9.85
CA ALA A 4 -73.84 25.64 9.36
C ALA A 4 -72.46 26.30 9.55
N ASN A 5 -71.56 25.65 10.33
CA ASN A 5 -70.18 26.02 10.49
C ASN A 5 -69.33 25.37 9.36
N ARG A 6 -68.77 26.21 8.53
CA ARG A 6 -67.75 25.77 7.50
C ARG A 6 -66.35 25.91 8.10
N TRP A 7 -65.73 24.80 8.39
CA TRP A 7 -64.34 24.75 8.77
C TRP A 7 -63.51 24.70 7.47
N LYS A 8 -62.68 25.70 7.26
CA LYS A 8 -61.65 25.68 6.19
C LYS A 8 -60.40 24.98 6.73
N LEU A 9 -60.07 23.80 6.20
CA LEU A 9 -58.79 23.15 6.40
C LEU A 9 -57.74 23.93 5.60
N VAL A 10 -56.81 24.57 6.31
CA VAL A 10 -55.56 25.08 5.72
C VAL A 10 -54.52 23.97 5.80
N ALA A 11 -54.18 23.39 4.68
CA ALA A 11 -53.06 22.44 4.57
C ALA A 11 -51.74 23.23 4.57
N LEU A 12 -51.02 23.20 5.67
CA LEU A 12 -49.64 23.64 5.71
C LEU A 12 -48.79 22.54 5.06
N ALA A 13 -48.28 22.80 3.85
CA ALA A 13 -47.22 22.01 3.25
C ALA A 13 -45.90 22.41 3.91
N ALA A 14 -45.42 21.61 4.86
CA ALA A 14 -44.09 21.75 5.40
C ALA A 14 -43.11 21.19 4.40
N CYS A 15 -42.48 22.07 3.62
CA CYS A 15 -41.26 21.74 2.85
C CYS A 15 -40.15 21.44 3.86
N CYS A 16 -39.87 20.16 4.12
CA CYS A 16 -38.65 19.76 4.75
C CYS A 16 -37.50 19.98 3.74
N ALA A 17 -36.91 21.16 3.74
CA ALA A 17 -35.61 21.37 3.12
C ALA A 17 -34.60 20.67 4.02
N TRP A 18 -34.09 19.51 3.57
CA TRP A 18 -32.89 18.94 4.14
C TRP A 18 -31.73 19.91 3.89
N PRO A 19 -30.96 20.24 4.92
CA PRO A 19 -29.79 21.06 4.69
C PRO A 19 -28.87 20.30 3.70
N ALA A 20 -28.59 20.92 2.56
CA ALA A 20 -27.50 20.48 1.70
C ALA A 20 -26.22 20.56 2.56
N VAL A 21 -25.69 19.42 2.97
CA VAL A 21 -24.37 19.36 3.59
C VAL A 21 -23.42 19.92 2.54
N ALA A 22 -22.88 21.10 2.80
CA ALA A 22 -21.86 21.70 1.95
C ALA A 22 -20.69 20.71 1.94
N GLN A 23 -20.46 20.05 0.80
CA GLN A 23 -19.29 19.22 0.61
C GLN A 23 -18.08 20.14 0.76
N THR A 24 -17.16 19.78 1.63
CA THR A 24 -15.86 20.45 1.68
C THR A 24 -15.23 20.34 0.30
N PRO A 25 -14.59 21.41 -0.22
CA PRO A 25 -14.04 21.40 -1.59
C PRO A 25 -13.07 20.24 -1.88
N ASP A 26 -12.53 19.63 -0.83
CA ASP A 26 -11.52 18.57 -0.90
C ASP A 26 -12.08 17.14 -0.69
N ALA A 27 -13.35 16.98 -0.36
CA ALA A 27 -13.94 15.65 -0.16
C ALA A 27 -14.02 14.85 -1.48
N LEU A 28 -13.71 13.56 -1.41
CA LEU A 28 -13.81 12.67 -2.57
C LEU A 28 -15.23 12.62 -3.13
N PRO A 29 -15.39 12.64 -4.47
CA PRO A 29 -16.69 12.52 -5.08
C PRO A 29 -17.29 11.14 -4.81
N ALA A 30 -18.61 11.09 -4.65
CA ALA A 30 -19.34 9.83 -4.65
C ALA A 30 -19.23 9.19 -6.05
N TYR A 31 -19.14 7.87 -6.08
CA TYR A 31 -19.20 7.13 -7.34
C TYR A 31 -20.58 7.27 -7.99
N VAL A 32 -20.59 7.70 -9.22
CA VAL A 32 -21.76 7.72 -10.08
C VAL A 32 -21.48 6.82 -11.28
N PRO A 33 -22.16 5.66 -11.41
CA PRO A 33 -21.92 4.73 -12.50
C PRO A 33 -22.22 5.35 -13.86
N HIS A 34 -21.31 5.15 -14.83
CA HIS A 34 -21.55 5.50 -16.22
C HIS A 34 -21.67 4.22 -17.06
N PRO A 35 -22.62 4.16 -18.00
CA PRO A 35 -22.70 3.03 -18.92
C PRO A 35 -21.40 2.87 -19.71
N VAL A 36 -20.85 1.68 -19.72
CA VAL A 36 -19.66 1.36 -20.49
C VAL A 36 -19.90 0.10 -21.32
N PRO A 37 -19.26 -0.02 -22.52
CA PRO A 37 -19.31 -1.24 -23.30
C PRO A 37 -18.62 -2.38 -22.54
N ALA A 38 -19.10 -3.61 -22.78
CA ALA A 38 -18.35 -4.79 -22.37
C ALA A 38 -16.99 -4.85 -23.05
N PRO A 39 -16.01 -5.58 -22.49
CA PRO A 39 -14.73 -5.82 -23.13
C PRO A 39 -14.91 -6.33 -24.57
N ALA A 40 -13.97 -5.98 -25.44
CA ALA A 40 -14.02 -6.41 -26.85
C ALA A 40 -14.01 -7.94 -26.94
N ALA A 41 -14.91 -8.50 -27.75
CA ALA A 41 -14.94 -9.94 -27.98
C ALA A 41 -13.59 -10.43 -28.51
N GLY A 42 -13.05 -11.47 -27.87
CA GLY A 42 -11.73 -12.03 -28.21
C GLY A 42 -10.56 -11.32 -27.57
N ALA A 43 -10.79 -10.39 -26.64
CA ALA A 43 -9.71 -9.87 -25.82
C ALA A 43 -8.98 -11.02 -25.09
N PRO A 44 -7.63 -11.03 -25.06
CA PRO A 44 -6.86 -12.19 -24.60
C PRO A 44 -7.05 -12.51 -23.11
N TYR A 45 -7.55 -11.56 -22.34
CA TYR A 45 -7.87 -11.70 -20.93
C TYR A 45 -9.32 -12.18 -20.66
N LEU A 46 -10.10 -12.52 -21.70
CA LEU A 46 -11.43 -13.09 -21.51
C LEU A 46 -11.34 -14.61 -21.39
N LEU A 47 -12.02 -15.15 -20.40
CA LEU A 47 -12.26 -16.57 -20.25
C LEU A 47 -13.29 -17.08 -21.27
N SER A 48 -13.39 -18.39 -21.41
CA SER A 48 -14.30 -19.01 -22.40
C SER A 48 -15.79 -18.74 -22.16
N ASP A 49 -16.16 -18.37 -20.93
CA ASP A 49 -17.50 -17.94 -20.52
C ASP A 49 -17.74 -16.43 -20.69
N GLY A 50 -16.73 -15.69 -21.14
CA GLY A 50 -16.77 -14.26 -21.33
C GLY A 50 -16.41 -13.44 -20.07
N ALA A 51 -16.08 -14.07 -18.96
CA ALA A 51 -15.62 -13.36 -17.77
C ALA A 51 -14.22 -12.75 -17.99
N VAL A 52 -14.00 -11.58 -17.42
CA VAL A 52 -12.70 -10.89 -17.40
C VAL A 52 -11.79 -11.57 -16.40
N TYR A 53 -10.66 -12.08 -16.84
CA TYR A 53 -9.68 -12.67 -15.94
C TYR A 53 -8.73 -11.61 -15.38
N VAL A 54 -8.59 -11.60 -14.06
CA VAL A 54 -7.69 -10.74 -13.33
C VAL A 54 -6.86 -11.56 -12.35
N LEU A 55 -5.55 -11.48 -12.47
CA LEU A 55 -4.62 -12.07 -11.53
C LEU A 55 -4.09 -10.97 -10.60
N ALA A 56 -4.23 -11.17 -9.29
CA ALA A 56 -3.96 -10.16 -8.28
C ALA A 56 -2.96 -10.64 -7.23
N ASN A 57 -2.44 -9.70 -6.45
CA ASN A 57 -1.75 -10.02 -5.22
C ASN A 57 -2.74 -10.58 -4.18
N ASP A 58 -2.33 -11.61 -3.48
CA ASP A 58 -3.14 -12.34 -2.50
C ASP A 58 -3.54 -11.51 -1.27
N LEU A 59 -2.66 -10.61 -0.82
CA LEU A 59 -2.92 -9.78 0.35
C LEU A 59 -4.01 -8.73 0.12
N VAL A 60 -4.08 -8.20 -1.09
CA VAL A 60 -5.08 -7.21 -1.46
C VAL A 60 -6.31 -7.84 -2.14
N GLY A 61 -6.29 -9.16 -2.33
CA GLY A 61 -7.38 -9.94 -2.91
C GLY A 61 -8.75 -9.61 -2.33
N PRO A 62 -8.95 -9.66 -1.00
CA PRO A 62 -10.25 -9.39 -0.38
C PRO A 62 -10.83 -8.00 -0.71
N TYR A 63 -9.98 -6.99 -0.85
CA TYR A 63 -10.42 -5.66 -1.28
C TYR A 63 -10.93 -5.69 -2.72
N PHE A 64 -10.17 -6.31 -3.64
CA PHE A 64 -10.56 -6.36 -5.04
C PHE A 64 -11.78 -7.26 -5.27
N GLU A 65 -11.93 -8.37 -4.55
CA GLU A 65 -13.16 -9.18 -4.57
C GLU A 65 -14.40 -8.37 -4.18
N ALA A 66 -14.30 -7.57 -3.13
CA ALA A 66 -15.39 -6.71 -2.69
C ALA A 66 -15.66 -5.56 -3.68
N LEU A 67 -14.61 -4.99 -4.29
CA LEU A 67 -14.70 -3.96 -5.32
C LEU A 67 -15.33 -4.50 -6.59
N ASP A 68 -14.95 -5.71 -7.04
CA ASP A 68 -15.51 -6.41 -8.18
C ASP A 68 -17.02 -6.64 -7.99
N ALA A 69 -17.42 -7.14 -6.82
CA ALA A 69 -18.82 -7.34 -6.48
C ALA A 69 -19.60 -6.00 -6.47
N LEU A 70 -18.99 -4.90 -6.09
CA LEU A 70 -19.60 -3.57 -6.15
C LEU A 70 -19.73 -3.08 -7.59
N PHE A 71 -18.69 -3.31 -8.42
CA PHE A 71 -18.67 -2.92 -9.82
C PHE A 71 -19.70 -3.70 -10.64
N GLU A 72 -19.78 -5.01 -10.48
CA GLU A 72 -20.73 -5.88 -11.17
C GLU A 72 -22.20 -5.55 -10.89
N ARG A 73 -22.52 -5.09 -9.67
CA ARG A 73 -23.90 -4.63 -9.36
C ARG A 73 -24.34 -3.45 -10.21
N THR A 74 -23.41 -2.60 -10.62
CA THR A 74 -23.67 -1.42 -11.46
C THR A 74 -23.42 -1.69 -12.95
N HIS A 75 -22.64 -2.72 -13.27
CA HIS A 75 -22.27 -3.13 -14.63
C HIS A 75 -22.50 -4.64 -14.83
N PRO A 76 -23.75 -5.10 -14.82
CA PRO A 76 -24.09 -6.53 -14.80
C PRO A 76 -23.72 -7.28 -16.09
N ASN A 77 -23.25 -6.58 -17.11
CA ASN A 77 -22.72 -7.14 -18.36
C ASN A 77 -21.20 -7.40 -18.33
N ILE A 78 -20.53 -7.11 -17.21
CA ILE A 78 -19.10 -7.34 -17.02
C ILE A 78 -18.94 -8.18 -15.76
N HIS A 79 -18.40 -9.39 -15.92
CA HIS A 79 -18.10 -10.29 -14.81
C HIS A 79 -16.59 -10.40 -14.67
N ILE A 80 -16.08 -10.27 -13.44
CA ILE A 80 -14.64 -10.33 -13.15
C ILE A 80 -14.36 -11.64 -12.41
N HIS A 81 -13.41 -12.39 -12.91
CA HIS A 81 -12.86 -13.56 -12.26
C HIS A 81 -11.49 -13.22 -11.69
N LEU A 82 -11.47 -12.85 -10.41
CA LEU A 82 -10.25 -12.53 -9.69
C LEU A 82 -9.56 -13.81 -9.22
N ASN A 83 -8.24 -13.90 -9.43
CA ASN A 83 -7.40 -14.99 -8.95
C ASN A 83 -6.21 -14.43 -8.15
N PRO A 84 -6.27 -14.44 -6.81
CA PRO A 84 -5.22 -13.88 -5.98
C PRO A 84 -4.07 -14.89 -5.77
N LEU A 85 -2.97 -14.76 -6.53
CA LEU A 85 -1.80 -15.65 -6.46
C LEU A 85 -0.48 -14.97 -6.08
N GLY A 86 -0.46 -13.63 -5.99
CA GLY A 86 0.73 -12.86 -5.66
C GLY A 86 1.10 -11.81 -6.71
N SER A 87 1.98 -10.88 -6.35
CA SER A 87 2.34 -9.75 -7.21
C SER A 87 3.18 -10.16 -8.43
N GLU A 88 4.12 -11.09 -8.29
CA GLU A 88 4.96 -11.56 -9.38
C GLU A 88 4.14 -12.23 -10.50
N PRO A 89 3.26 -13.20 -10.21
CA PRO A 89 2.42 -13.78 -11.26
C PRO A 89 1.40 -12.77 -11.82
N ALA A 90 0.91 -11.80 -11.03
CA ALA A 90 -0.03 -10.79 -11.51
C ALA A 90 0.58 -9.91 -12.60
N ILE A 91 1.78 -9.35 -12.36
CA ILE A 91 2.44 -8.51 -13.37
C ILE A 91 2.91 -9.32 -14.58
N ALA A 92 3.30 -10.58 -14.40
CA ALA A 92 3.64 -11.47 -15.50
C ALA A 92 2.42 -11.80 -16.39
N ALA A 93 1.25 -12.03 -15.79
CA ALA A 93 0.00 -12.26 -16.51
C ALA A 93 -0.47 -11.02 -17.28
N LEU A 94 -0.30 -9.82 -16.71
CA LEU A 94 -0.53 -8.56 -17.41
C LEU A 94 0.42 -8.43 -18.61
N THR A 95 1.71 -8.71 -18.40
CA THR A 95 2.73 -8.61 -19.43
C THR A 95 2.43 -9.54 -20.61
N SER A 96 1.94 -10.74 -20.35
CA SER A 96 1.53 -11.68 -21.40
C SER A 96 0.14 -11.42 -22.00
N GLY A 97 -0.62 -10.47 -21.47
CA GLY A 97 -1.96 -10.13 -21.89
C GLY A 97 -3.06 -11.08 -21.38
N VAL A 98 -2.72 -12.05 -20.52
CA VAL A 98 -3.67 -13.01 -19.94
C VAL A 98 -4.54 -12.38 -18.86
N SER A 99 -4.03 -11.37 -18.13
CA SER A 99 -4.78 -10.60 -17.14
C SER A 99 -5.17 -9.24 -17.72
N ALA A 100 -6.40 -8.79 -17.47
CA ALA A 100 -6.89 -7.50 -17.93
C ALA A 100 -6.15 -6.33 -17.29
N PHE A 101 -5.86 -6.47 -16.01
CA PHE A 101 -5.03 -5.56 -15.20
C PHE A 101 -4.38 -6.34 -14.08
N ALA A 102 -3.44 -5.73 -13.37
CA ALA A 102 -2.70 -6.38 -12.30
C ALA A 102 -2.75 -5.54 -11.00
N PRO A 103 -3.61 -5.90 -10.04
CA PRO A 103 -3.56 -5.35 -8.69
C PRO A 103 -2.36 -5.91 -7.93
N LEU A 104 -1.46 -5.04 -7.51
CA LEU A 104 -0.29 -5.39 -6.73
C LEU A 104 -0.37 -4.78 -5.33
N GLY A 105 0.09 -5.50 -4.31
CA GLY A 105 0.31 -5.00 -2.94
C GLY A 105 1.65 -4.27 -2.78
N ARG A 106 2.30 -3.93 -3.86
CA ARG A 106 3.58 -3.22 -3.92
C ARG A 106 3.73 -2.47 -5.24
N GLU A 107 4.72 -1.64 -5.33
CA GLU A 107 5.18 -1.13 -6.62
C GLU A 107 5.76 -2.27 -7.48
N GLY A 108 5.65 -2.15 -8.80
CA GLY A 108 6.31 -3.06 -9.73
C GLY A 108 7.83 -2.99 -9.55
N LEU A 109 8.47 -4.14 -9.40
CA LEU A 109 9.92 -4.20 -9.34
C LEU A 109 10.53 -3.80 -10.68
N ARG A 110 11.76 -3.33 -10.67
CA ARG A 110 12.47 -2.96 -11.90
C ARG A 110 12.44 -4.08 -12.94
N GLN A 111 12.72 -5.31 -12.52
CA GLN A 111 12.69 -6.47 -13.39
C GLN A 111 11.33 -6.73 -14.04
N ASP A 112 10.24 -6.50 -13.30
CA ASP A 112 8.87 -6.65 -13.79
C ASP A 112 8.59 -5.60 -14.87
N LEU A 113 8.93 -4.34 -14.58
CA LEU A 113 8.71 -3.21 -15.49
C LEU A 113 9.61 -3.24 -16.71
N ASP A 114 10.85 -3.69 -16.57
CA ASP A 114 11.80 -3.87 -17.69
C ASP A 114 11.33 -5.01 -18.60
N GLY A 115 10.84 -6.11 -18.03
CA GLY A 115 10.24 -7.22 -18.78
C GLY A 115 9.01 -6.79 -19.58
N PHE A 116 8.10 -6.04 -18.94
CA PHE A 116 6.93 -5.47 -19.61
C PHE A 116 7.34 -4.54 -20.75
N LYS A 117 8.28 -3.61 -20.49
CA LYS A 117 8.77 -2.65 -21.48
C LYS A 117 9.50 -3.34 -22.65
N ALA A 118 10.22 -4.42 -22.38
CA ALA A 118 10.89 -5.18 -23.44
C ALA A 118 9.88 -5.80 -24.41
N LEU A 119 8.73 -6.23 -23.93
CA LEU A 119 7.68 -6.83 -24.77
C LEU A 119 6.82 -5.78 -25.49
N HIS A 120 6.42 -4.73 -24.80
CA HIS A 120 5.43 -3.76 -25.28
C HIS A 120 6.03 -2.45 -25.84
N GLY A 121 7.31 -2.17 -25.57
CA GLY A 121 8.00 -0.94 -26.00
C GLY A 121 7.73 0.28 -25.12
N TYR A 122 6.89 0.15 -24.09
CA TYR A 122 6.56 1.20 -23.12
C TYR A 122 6.37 0.62 -21.71
N ALA A 123 6.42 1.48 -20.69
CA ALA A 123 6.12 1.08 -19.33
C ALA A 123 4.57 1.00 -19.12
N PRO A 124 4.06 0.07 -18.30
CA PRO A 124 2.63 -0.01 -18.02
C PRO A 124 2.15 1.27 -17.31
N GLN A 125 0.91 1.66 -17.55
CA GLN A 125 0.26 2.67 -16.70
C GLN A 125 -0.04 2.07 -15.34
N SER A 126 0.05 2.88 -14.27
CA SER A 126 -0.39 2.46 -12.96
C SER A 126 -1.09 3.57 -12.20
N PHE A 127 -2.04 3.16 -11.36
CA PHE A 127 -2.77 4.04 -10.45
C PHE A 127 -2.56 3.57 -9.02
N LEU A 128 -2.30 4.51 -8.13
CA LEU A 128 -2.26 4.27 -6.70
C LEU A 128 -3.71 4.21 -6.19
N VAL A 129 -4.05 3.13 -5.47
CA VAL A 129 -5.40 2.91 -4.93
C VAL A 129 -5.42 3.01 -3.41
N GLY A 130 -4.31 2.67 -2.78
CA GLY A 130 -4.15 2.67 -1.33
C GLY A 130 -2.74 2.29 -0.96
N TYR A 131 -2.54 2.02 0.32
CA TYR A 131 -1.26 1.52 0.81
C TYR A 131 -1.48 0.14 1.44
N ASP A 132 -0.53 -0.74 1.15
CA ASP A 132 -0.50 -2.06 1.75
C ASP A 132 0.13 -1.93 3.13
N GLN A 133 -0.59 -2.35 4.11
CA GLN A 133 -0.18 -2.58 5.49
C GLN A 133 0.61 -1.47 6.21
N SER A 134 0.05 -0.95 7.28
CA SER A 134 0.74 -0.12 8.26
C SER A 134 1.51 -0.99 9.26
N PRO A 135 2.67 -0.61 9.77
CA PRO A 135 3.32 -1.30 10.90
C PRO A 135 2.68 -1.00 12.26
N ASP A 136 1.51 -0.37 12.30
CA ASP A 136 0.82 -0.05 13.54
C ASP A 136 0.17 -1.30 14.16
N PRO A 137 0.54 -1.67 15.39
CA PRO A 137 -0.01 -2.83 16.08
C PRO A 137 -1.51 -2.76 16.34
N ASP A 138 -2.06 -1.55 16.46
CA ASP A 138 -3.47 -1.37 16.75
C ASP A 138 -4.34 -1.52 15.49
N ILE A 139 -3.75 -1.46 14.31
CA ILE A 139 -4.43 -1.65 13.01
C ILE A 139 -4.33 -3.10 12.53
N PHE A 140 -3.32 -3.85 13.01
CA PHE A 140 -3.01 -5.17 12.47
C PHE A 140 -3.72 -6.31 13.17
N PRO A 141 -4.27 -7.25 12.40
CA PRO A 141 -4.50 -8.58 12.93
C PRO A 141 -3.16 -9.23 13.31
N PRO A 142 -3.12 -10.02 14.40
CA PRO A 142 -1.92 -10.71 14.83
C PRO A 142 -1.27 -11.46 13.66
N GLY A 143 0.00 -11.21 13.42
CA GLY A 143 0.79 -11.96 12.45
C GLY A 143 1.07 -11.32 11.09
N LYS A 144 0.66 -10.07 10.85
CA LYS A 144 0.99 -9.36 9.60
C LYS A 144 1.66 -8.02 9.92
N VAL A 145 2.95 -7.91 9.81
CA VAL A 145 3.70 -6.67 10.06
C VAL A 145 4.49 -6.26 8.81
N PRO A 146 4.37 -5.03 8.31
CA PRO A 146 5.16 -4.51 7.20
C PRO A 146 6.63 -4.30 7.59
N SER A 147 7.49 -4.19 6.59
CA SER A 147 8.90 -3.95 6.80
C SER A 147 9.13 -2.63 7.51
N ALA A 148 9.81 -2.70 8.62
CA ALA A 148 10.16 -1.54 9.41
C ALA A 148 11.58 -1.67 9.98
N ILE A 149 12.16 -0.53 10.32
CA ILE A 149 13.46 -0.46 10.98
C ILE A 149 13.25 -0.55 12.50
N TRP A 150 13.99 -1.45 13.11
CA TRP A 150 14.00 -1.63 14.56
C TRP A 150 15.38 -1.41 15.11
N VAL A 151 15.44 -0.81 16.30
CA VAL A 151 16.66 -0.59 17.06
C VAL A 151 16.46 -1.03 18.50
N ASN A 152 17.57 -1.26 19.21
CA ASN A 152 17.49 -1.48 20.65
C ASN A 152 16.76 -0.32 21.34
N ALA A 153 15.94 -0.60 22.34
CA ALA A 153 15.15 0.41 23.07
C ALA A 153 16.04 1.51 23.71
N ARG A 154 17.29 1.18 24.05
CA ARG A 154 18.28 2.12 24.60
C ARG A 154 18.93 3.03 23.56
N ASN A 155 18.70 2.78 22.26
CA ASN A 155 19.30 3.58 21.19
C ASN A 155 18.86 5.04 21.29
N PRO A 156 19.81 6.01 21.36
CA PRO A 156 19.46 7.41 21.54
C PRO A 156 19.02 8.13 20.28
N LEU A 157 19.13 7.49 19.09
CA LEU A 157 18.73 8.10 17.83
C LEU A 157 17.21 8.28 17.80
N PRO A 158 16.70 9.50 17.57
CA PRO A 158 15.26 9.75 17.62
C PRO A 158 14.52 9.37 16.34
N LYS A 159 15.19 9.39 15.18
CA LYS A 159 14.57 9.26 13.87
C LYS A 159 15.57 9.03 12.75
N LEU A 160 15.11 8.53 11.60
CA LEU A 160 15.89 8.37 10.36
C LEU A 160 15.11 8.88 9.16
N THR A 161 15.82 9.20 8.08
CA THR A 161 15.24 9.32 6.74
C THR A 161 15.54 8.06 5.92
N VAL A 162 14.75 7.83 4.86
CA VAL A 162 14.98 6.72 3.92
C VAL A 162 16.40 6.78 3.34
N ALA A 163 16.91 7.98 3.02
CA ALA A 163 18.27 8.16 2.52
C ALA A 163 19.35 7.77 3.55
N LEU A 164 19.17 8.11 4.83
CA LEU A 164 20.10 7.68 5.88
C LEU A 164 20.01 6.18 6.13
N ALA A 165 18.82 5.60 6.07
CA ALA A 165 18.62 4.16 6.17
C ALA A 165 19.37 3.43 5.02
N ALA A 166 19.23 3.90 3.79
CA ALA A 166 19.96 3.34 2.65
C ALA A 166 21.48 3.33 2.89
N ARG A 167 22.04 4.42 3.41
CA ARG A 167 23.49 4.54 3.73
C ARG A 167 23.95 3.61 4.86
N ILE A 168 23.04 3.16 5.73
CA ILE A 168 23.34 2.18 6.79
C ILE A 168 23.31 0.76 6.23
N PHE A 169 22.24 0.44 5.51
CA PHE A 169 21.91 -0.93 5.11
C PHE A 169 22.55 -1.35 3.78
N THR A 170 22.98 -0.39 2.93
CA THR A 170 23.63 -0.70 1.66
C THR A 170 25.06 -0.18 1.63
N THR A 171 25.80 -0.53 0.59
CA THR A 171 27.13 0.02 0.30
C THR A 171 27.13 0.76 -1.03
N GLY A 172 27.95 1.82 -1.12
CA GLY A 172 27.99 2.67 -2.31
C GLY A 172 26.83 3.65 -2.44
N ALA A 173 26.05 3.89 -1.40
CA ALA A 173 24.97 4.85 -1.39
C ALA A 173 25.48 6.30 -1.58
N ALA A 174 24.69 7.15 -2.21
CA ALA A 174 25.01 8.58 -2.35
C ALA A 174 25.24 9.22 -0.97
N GLY A 175 26.36 9.93 -0.82
CA GLY A 175 26.79 10.51 0.46
C GLY A 175 27.63 9.59 1.34
N GLY A 176 28.00 8.40 0.86
CA GLY A 176 28.88 7.42 1.51
C GLY A 176 28.19 6.59 2.60
N ASP A 177 28.79 5.46 2.90
CA ASP A 177 28.25 4.50 3.86
C ASP A 177 28.31 5.03 5.30
N ILE A 178 27.29 4.69 6.09
CA ILE A 178 27.22 4.98 7.51
C ILE A 178 27.54 3.71 8.30
N THR A 179 28.62 3.76 9.08
CA THR A 179 29.12 2.61 9.82
C THR A 179 29.13 2.82 11.33
N HIS A 180 29.10 4.07 11.78
CA HIS A 180 29.14 4.42 13.18
C HIS A 180 28.00 5.38 13.55
N TRP A 181 27.52 5.28 14.78
CA TRP A 181 26.43 6.11 15.29
C TRP A 181 26.77 7.62 15.29
N SER A 182 28.06 8.00 15.37
CA SER A 182 28.48 9.40 15.27
C SER A 182 28.15 10.07 13.94
N GLN A 183 28.11 9.31 12.86
CA GLN A 183 27.75 9.81 11.53
C GLN A 183 26.28 10.21 11.43
N LEU A 184 25.46 9.76 12.39
CA LEU A 184 24.07 10.14 12.57
C LEU A 184 23.86 11.22 13.64
N GLY A 185 24.95 11.87 14.08
CA GLY A 185 24.90 12.93 15.09
C GLY A 185 24.86 12.43 16.54
N VAL A 186 24.88 11.13 16.79
CA VAL A 186 24.96 10.57 18.14
C VAL A 186 26.33 10.87 18.75
N LYS A 187 26.34 11.36 19.98
CA LYS A 187 27.57 11.81 20.67
C LYS A 187 28.03 10.85 21.79
N GLY A 188 29.20 11.16 22.34
CA GLY A 188 29.74 10.43 23.47
C GLY A 188 30.20 9.02 23.13
N GLU A 189 30.06 8.10 24.06
CA GLU A 189 30.50 6.72 23.90
C GLU A 189 29.70 5.99 22.82
N TRP A 190 28.40 6.24 22.75
CA TRP A 190 27.54 5.69 21.69
C TRP A 190 28.00 6.05 20.30
N GLY A 191 28.37 7.31 20.08
CA GLY A 191 28.83 7.78 18.77
C GLY A 191 30.08 7.05 18.27
N ARG A 192 30.94 6.58 19.16
CA ARG A 192 32.17 5.84 18.80
C ARG A 192 31.92 4.38 18.44
N ARG A 193 30.69 3.87 18.67
CA ARG A 193 30.32 2.49 18.42
C ARG A 193 29.95 2.29 16.97
N GLU A 194 30.35 1.16 16.44
CA GLU A 194 29.93 0.67 15.13
C GLU A 194 28.44 0.31 15.17
N ILE A 195 27.77 0.45 14.04
CA ILE A 195 26.40 0.02 13.83
C ILE A 195 26.42 -1.46 13.45
N HIS A 196 25.78 -2.30 14.25
CA HIS A 196 25.61 -3.72 13.92
C HIS A 196 24.30 -3.91 13.15
N VAL A 197 24.40 -4.39 11.94
CA VAL A 197 23.27 -4.51 11.01
C VAL A 197 22.76 -5.94 10.96
N TYR A 198 21.49 -6.14 11.26
CA TYR A 198 20.80 -7.43 11.21
C TYR A 198 19.73 -7.45 10.13
N LEU A 199 19.76 -8.44 9.26
CA LEU A 199 18.83 -8.57 8.13
C LEU A 199 18.21 -9.96 8.09
N PRO A 200 16.93 -10.06 7.67
CA PRO A 200 16.29 -11.35 7.45
C PRO A 200 16.83 -12.01 6.18
N ALA A 201 16.72 -13.33 6.09
CA ALA A 201 17.16 -14.09 4.93
C ALA A 201 16.58 -13.54 3.62
N LYS A 202 17.40 -13.49 2.56
CA LYS A 202 17.08 -12.92 1.25
C LYS A 202 15.85 -13.51 0.56
N ARG A 203 15.37 -14.68 0.99
CA ARG A 203 14.14 -15.32 0.49
C ARG A 203 12.85 -14.70 1.00
N ASN A 204 12.93 -13.78 1.95
CA ASN A 204 11.75 -13.10 2.49
C ASN A 204 11.19 -12.12 1.43
N SER A 205 9.90 -12.25 1.09
CA SER A 205 9.26 -11.44 0.05
C SER A 205 9.24 -9.94 0.39
N ALA A 206 9.09 -9.60 1.67
CA ALA A 206 9.16 -8.22 2.13
C ALA A 206 10.56 -7.62 1.94
N PHE A 207 11.60 -8.45 2.12
CA PHE A 207 12.98 -8.06 1.87
C PHE A 207 13.22 -7.75 0.39
N LEU A 208 12.69 -8.56 -0.54
CA LEU A 208 12.82 -8.33 -1.98
C LEU A 208 12.20 -6.98 -2.40
N PHE A 209 11.09 -6.60 -1.78
CA PHE A 209 10.47 -5.30 -2.02
C PHE A 209 11.38 -4.12 -1.59
N ILE A 210 11.97 -4.20 -0.40
CA ILE A 210 12.88 -3.17 0.09
C ILE A 210 14.16 -3.12 -0.76
N ASP A 211 14.70 -4.30 -1.13
CA ASP A 211 15.90 -4.44 -1.96
C ASP A 211 15.73 -3.74 -3.32
N GLY A 212 14.63 -4.05 -3.99
CA GLY A 212 14.41 -3.57 -5.36
C GLY A 212 13.94 -2.12 -5.48
N TYR A 213 13.34 -1.58 -4.43
CA TYR A 213 12.55 -0.34 -4.56
C TYR A 213 12.94 0.77 -3.58
N LYS A 214 13.17 0.46 -2.32
CA LYS A 214 13.32 1.49 -1.26
C LYS A 214 14.78 1.85 -0.98
N MET A 215 15.72 0.99 -1.30
CA MET A 215 17.15 1.19 -0.99
C MET A 215 18.00 1.69 -2.17
N GLY A 216 17.39 2.03 -3.30
CA GLY A 216 18.07 2.72 -4.39
C GLY A 216 19.13 1.90 -5.13
N SER A 217 18.97 0.60 -5.24
CA SER A 217 19.84 -0.31 -6.01
C SER A 217 21.28 -0.50 -5.48
N GLY A 218 21.59 -0.08 -4.28
CA GLY A 218 22.87 -0.41 -3.65
C GLY A 218 22.95 -1.90 -3.32
N ALA A 219 24.15 -2.46 -3.35
CA ALA A 219 24.37 -3.77 -2.75
C ALA A 219 24.20 -3.67 -1.24
N TRP A 220 23.63 -4.70 -0.63
CA TRP A 220 23.51 -4.74 0.83
C TRP A 220 24.90 -4.68 1.48
N THR A 221 24.96 -4.00 2.62
CA THR A 221 26.24 -3.86 3.33
C THR A 221 26.85 -5.23 3.65
N PRO A 222 28.13 -5.45 3.34
CA PRO A 222 28.80 -6.72 3.68
C PRO A 222 28.94 -6.93 5.20
N ARG A 223 28.68 -5.90 6.00
CA ARG A 223 28.70 -5.97 7.47
C ARG A 223 27.42 -6.53 8.07
N ALA A 224 26.38 -6.77 7.24
CA ALA A 224 25.11 -7.30 7.73
C ALA A 224 25.26 -8.77 8.16
N GLU A 225 24.75 -9.05 9.34
CA GLU A 225 24.48 -10.41 9.78
C GLU A 225 23.11 -10.83 9.26
N TRP A 226 23.09 -11.95 8.52
CA TRP A 226 21.90 -12.49 7.90
C TRP A 226 21.32 -13.60 8.77
N LEU A 227 20.11 -13.41 9.24
CA LEU A 227 19.41 -14.31 10.15
C LEU A 227 18.25 -15.01 9.44
N ASP A 228 17.92 -16.23 9.85
CA ASP A 228 16.96 -17.05 9.12
C ASP A 228 15.53 -16.47 9.15
N ALA A 229 15.10 -15.94 10.29
CA ALA A 229 13.76 -15.42 10.50
C ALA A 229 13.77 -13.96 10.98
N SER A 230 12.67 -13.25 10.72
CA SER A 230 12.44 -11.89 11.27
C SER A 230 12.43 -11.88 12.82
N THR A 231 11.98 -12.97 13.43
CA THR A 231 12.05 -13.16 14.89
C THR A 231 13.47 -13.15 15.43
N ASP A 232 14.43 -13.73 14.68
CA ASP A 232 15.83 -13.76 15.07
C ASP A 232 16.46 -12.36 14.95
N VAL A 233 16.10 -11.61 13.90
CA VAL A 233 16.49 -10.19 13.74
C VAL A 233 15.99 -9.36 14.93
N MET A 234 14.73 -9.53 15.32
CA MET A 234 14.16 -8.81 16.45
C MET A 234 14.87 -9.16 17.76
N ALA A 235 15.17 -10.45 17.97
CA ALA A 235 15.90 -10.91 19.15
C ALA A 235 17.33 -10.35 19.21
N ALA A 236 18.04 -10.34 18.09
CA ALA A 236 19.39 -9.77 17.98
C ALA A 236 19.38 -8.27 18.30
N VAL A 237 18.48 -7.50 17.70
CA VAL A 237 18.31 -6.06 17.95
C VAL A 237 17.98 -5.78 19.42
N ALA A 238 17.10 -6.60 20.04
CA ALA A 238 16.73 -6.43 21.44
C ALA A 238 17.89 -6.66 22.41
N GLN A 239 18.80 -7.58 22.06
CA GLN A 239 19.96 -7.94 22.91
C GLN A 239 21.17 -7.03 22.67
N ASP A 240 21.33 -6.50 21.47
CA ASP A 240 22.46 -5.67 21.09
C ASP A 240 22.15 -4.16 21.18
N PRO A 241 22.72 -3.41 22.13
CA PRO A 241 22.51 -1.97 22.25
C PRO A 241 22.81 -1.19 20.96
N PHE A 242 23.76 -1.66 20.15
CA PHE A 242 24.22 -0.99 18.93
C PHE A 242 23.61 -1.58 17.66
N GLY A 243 22.65 -2.49 17.83
CA GLY A 243 21.94 -3.16 16.75
C GLY A 243 20.91 -2.29 16.08
N ILE A 244 20.81 -2.47 14.76
CA ILE A 244 19.73 -1.98 13.91
C ILE A 244 19.33 -3.10 12.97
N GLY A 245 18.03 -3.29 12.75
CA GLY A 245 17.56 -4.36 11.87
C GLY A 245 16.34 -3.96 11.06
N ILE A 246 16.14 -4.68 9.97
CA ILE A 246 14.88 -4.66 9.22
C ILE A 246 14.12 -5.90 9.63
N VAL A 247 12.92 -5.69 10.18
CA VAL A 247 11.99 -6.76 10.53
C VAL A 247 10.77 -6.62 9.63
N GLY A 248 10.42 -7.67 9.00
CA GLY A 248 9.20 -7.74 8.19
C GLY A 248 8.86 -9.20 8.01
N PHE A 249 7.81 -9.65 7.81
CA PHE A 249 6.71 -10.29 8.19
C PHE A 249 6.02 -11.16 7.25
N TRP A 250 5.69 -12.14 7.67
CA TRP A 250 4.59 -13.02 7.34
C TRP A 250 4.44 -14.04 8.47
N PRO A 251 3.22 -14.40 8.90
CA PRO A 251 3.07 -15.52 9.80
C PRO A 251 3.62 -16.80 9.15
N PRO A 252 4.33 -17.66 9.86
CA PRO A 252 4.61 -17.65 11.30
C PRO A 252 5.87 -16.87 11.71
N ASP A 253 6.57 -16.26 10.78
CA ASP A 253 7.87 -15.59 10.98
C ASP A 253 7.74 -14.14 11.45
N SER A 254 6.54 -13.67 11.80
CA SER A 254 6.37 -12.29 12.23
C SER A 254 7.09 -12.07 13.56
N GLY A 255 7.98 -11.11 13.58
CA GLY A 255 8.63 -10.67 14.82
C GLY A 255 7.68 -10.04 15.85
N TRP A 256 6.41 -9.99 15.53
CA TRP A 256 5.37 -9.27 16.26
C TRP A 256 5.00 -9.93 17.59
N ASP A 257 4.72 -11.22 17.57
CA ASP A 257 4.52 -11.98 18.82
C ASP A 257 5.78 -11.90 19.68
N ARG A 258 6.93 -11.94 19.02
CA ARG A 258 8.23 -11.81 19.68
C ARG A 258 8.46 -10.43 20.25
N GLN A 259 7.92 -9.35 19.65
CA GLN A 259 7.99 -8.03 20.22
C GLN A 259 7.22 -7.94 21.54
N ALA A 260 6.05 -8.54 21.63
CA ALA A 260 5.31 -8.62 22.89
C ALA A 260 6.08 -9.38 23.96
N GLU A 261 6.79 -10.45 23.58
CA GLU A 261 7.67 -11.21 24.47
C GLU A 261 8.95 -10.45 24.86
N LEU A 262 9.58 -9.77 23.91
CA LEU A 262 10.80 -8.97 24.14
C LEU A 262 10.50 -7.64 24.88
N GLY A 263 9.22 -7.31 25.02
CA GLY A 263 8.75 -6.15 25.75
C GLY A 263 9.34 -4.84 25.21
N THR A 264 9.95 -4.06 26.11
CA THR A 264 10.53 -2.75 25.78
C THR A 264 12.00 -2.81 25.32
N SER A 265 12.53 -4.00 25.00
CA SER A 265 13.96 -4.17 24.65
C SER A 265 14.29 -3.74 23.21
N ALA A 266 13.31 -3.65 22.32
CA ALA A 266 13.45 -3.08 20.98
C ALA A 266 12.36 -2.03 20.74
N LYS A 267 12.64 -1.07 19.87
CA LYS A 267 11.68 -0.04 19.46
C LYS A 267 11.71 0.19 17.96
N LEU A 268 10.54 0.52 17.40
CA LEU A 268 10.42 1.01 16.04
C LEU A 268 11.19 2.33 15.87
N MET A 269 11.95 2.43 14.77
CA MET A 269 12.63 3.68 14.41
C MET A 269 11.70 4.56 13.59
N PRO A 270 11.36 5.77 14.06
CA PRO A 270 10.60 6.72 13.25
C PRO A 270 11.32 7.02 11.93
N LEU A 271 10.60 6.96 10.82
CA LEU A 271 11.14 7.11 9.47
C LEU A 271 10.37 8.17 8.69
N ALA A 272 11.08 8.96 7.88
CA ALA A 272 10.50 9.90 6.93
C ALA A 272 11.12 9.73 5.54
N GLU A 273 10.41 10.12 4.49
CA GLU A 273 10.94 10.10 3.12
C GLU A 273 12.18 11.01 2.98
N ASN A 274 12.15 12.18 3.61
CA ASN A 274 13.24 13.15 3.66
C ASN A 274 13.14 14.00 4.93
N ASP A 275 14.09 14.92 5.15
CA ASP A 275 14.16 15.74 6.36
C ASP A 275 12.99 16.71 6.54
N ASP A 276 12.34 17.13 5.46
CA ASP A 276 11.19 18.05 5.46
C ASP A 276 9.85 17.32 5.63
N ALA A 277 9.83 16.00 5.48
CA ALA A 277 8.63 15.20 5.61
C ALA A 277 8.30 14.87 7.06
N HIS A 278 7.02 14.57 7.31
CA HIS A 278 6.58 14.04 8.58
C HIS A 278 7.29 12.70 8.89
N TYR A 279 7.79 12.56 10.12
CA TYR A 279 8.37 11.31 10.58
C TYR A 279 7.28 10.39 11.12
N SER A 280 7.02 9.33 10.38
CA SER A 280 6.05 8.33 10.78
C SER A 280 6.54 7.53 11.99
N HIS A 281 5.68 7.45 12.99
CA HIS A 281 5.81 6.58 14.16
C HIS A 281 4.98 5.31 14.00
N ALA A 282 4.39 5.13 12.83
CA ALA A 282 3.50 4.02 12.52
C ALA A 282 2.24 3.97 13.39
N GLY A 283 1.74 5.12 13.84
CA GLY A 283 0.47 5.25 14.54
C GLY A 283 -0.74 5.19 13.60
N VAL A 284 -1.94 5.14 14.16
CA VAL A 284 -3.19 5.11 13.41
C VAL A 284 -3.26 6.30 12.43
N GLY A 285 -3.43 6.01 11.15
CA GLY A 285 -3.45 7.02 10.09
C GLY A 285 -2.07 7.56 9.69
N ASP A 286 -0.99 7.03 10.23
CA ASP A 286 0.37 7.46 9.97
C ASP A 286 1.09 6.43 9.08
N ARG A 287 1.33 6.80 7.83
CA ARG A 287 1.95 5.92 6.83
C ARG A 287 3.46 5.84 7.02
N TYR A 288 3.95 4.66 7.36
CA TYR A 288 5.39 4.40 7.37
C TYR A 288 5.96 4.41 5.95
N PRO A 289 7.10 5.07 5.64
CA PRO A 289 7.63 5.22 4.28
C PRO A 289 7.90 3.91 3.54
N TRP A 290 8.09 2.81 4.27
CA TRP A 290 8.27 1.48 3.70
C TRP A 290 6.99 0.67 3.59
N THR A 291 5.86 1.24 3.96
CA THR A 291 4.56 0.66 3.65
C THR A 291 4.43 0.53 2.14
N GLY A 292 4.07 -0.65 1.67
CA GLY A 292 3.82 -0.91 0.26
C GLY A 292 2.66 -0.08 -0.28
N SER A 293 2.63 0.13 -1.57
CA SER A 293 1.50 0.77 -2.24
C SER A 293 0.60 -0.28 -2.88
N ILE A 294 -0.71 -0.10 -2.76
CA ILE A 294 -1.66 -0.85 -3.57
C ILE A 294 -1.76 -0.14 -4.92
N ARG A 295 -1.22 -0.78 -5.96
CA ARG A 295 -1.25 -0.25 -7.32
C ARG A 295 -1.93 -1.19 -8.28
N VAL A 296 -2.71 -0.62 -9.18
CA VAL A 296 -3.29 -1.35 -10.29
C VAL A 296 -2.54 -0.97 -11.56
N TYR A 297 -1.95 -1.96 -12.21
CA TYR A 297 -1.20 -1.81 -13.46
C TYR A 297 -2.03 -2.22 -14.66
N PHE A 298 -1.91 -1.47 -15.75
CA PHE A 298 -2.64 -1.66 -17.01
C PHE A 298 -1.69 -1.71 -18.20
N ASN A 299 -1.98 -2.58 -19.14
CA ASN A 299 -1.29 -2.60 -20.43
C ASN A 299 -1.83 -1.48 -21.33
N ALA A 300 -1.47 -0.26 -20.98
CA ALA A 300 -1.76 0.94 -21.77
C ALA A 300 -0.51 1.80 -21.86
N ALA A 301 -0.22 2.32 -23.05
CA ALA A 301 0.90 3.22 -23.25
C ALA A 301 0.69 4.52 -22.44
N PRO A 302 1.76 5.14 -21.90
CA PRO A 302 1.64 6.37 -21.14
C PRO A 302 0.88 7.46 -21.89
N GLY A 303 -0.12 8.03 -21.23
CA GLY A 303 -0.97 9.09 -21.81
C GLY A 303 -2.08 8.59 -22.75
N GLN A 304 -2.14 7.30 -23.06
CA GLN A 304 -3.29 6.73 -23.74
C GLN A 304 -4.43 6.41 -22.76
N PRO A 305 -5.70 6.53 -23.18
CA PRO A 305 -6.82 6.17 -22.35
C PRO A 305 -6.82 4.65 -22.07
N LEU A 306 -7.33 4.25 -20.92
CA LEU A 306 -7.69 2.87 -20.65
C LEU A 306 -8.91 2.46 -21.48
N GLU A 307 -9.20 1.17 -21.57
CA GLU A 307 -10.50 0.74 -22.04
C GLU A 307 -11.62 1.36 -21.18
N PRO A 308 -12.78 1.75 -21.77
CA PRO A 308 -13.81 2.49 -21.04
C PRO A 308 -14.25 1.82 -19.73
N TRP A 309 -14.39 0.51 -19.71
CA TRP A 309 -14.78 -0.23 -18.51
C TRP A 309 -13.65 -0.26 -17.45
N MET A 310 -12.39 -0.31 -17.86
CA MET A 310 -11.24 -0.21 -16.95
C MET A 310 -11.14 1.18 -16.32
N SER A 311 -11.39 2.23 -17.11
CA SER A 311 -11.47 3.60 -16.60
C SER A 311 -12.59 3.72 -15.57
N GLU A 312 -13.76 3.16 -15.85
CA GLU A 312 -14.91 3.19 -14.94
C GLU A 312 -14.63 2.39 -13.66
N TYR A 313 -13.97 1.24 -13.77
CA TYR A 313 -13.53 0.46 -12.61
C TYR A 313 -12.57 1.27 -11.71
N MET A 314 -11.61 1.99 -12.31
CA MET A 314 -10.71 2.86 -11.55
C MET A 314 -11.41 4.07 -10.94
N ARG A 315 -12.46 4.61 -11.61
CA ARG A 315 -13.32 5.66 -11.02
C ARG A 315 -14.02 5.16 -9.76
N LEU A 316 -14.52 3.93 -9.76
CA LEU A 316 -15.08 3.30 -8.56
C LEU A 316 -14.01 3.16 -7.47
N ALA A 317 -12.85 2.57 -7.77
CA ALA A 317 -11.78 2.33 -6.80
C ALA A 317 -11.29 3.62 -6.12
N LEU A 318 -11.20 4.71 -6.90
CA LEU A 318 -10.71 6.02 -6.44
C LEU A 318 -11.82 6.98 -5.96
N SER A 319 -13.05 6.54 -5.97
CA SER A 319 -14.19 7.27 -5.41
C SER A 319 -14.25 7.15 -3.89
N ARG A 320 -15.13 7.93 -3.29
CA ARG A 320 -15.42 7.82 -1.86
C ARG A 320 -15.82 6.39 -1.47
N GLN A 321 -16.69 5.73 -2.23
CA GLN A 321 -17.13 4.36 -1.94
C GLN A 321 -15.99 3.34 -2.03
N GLY A 322 -15.10 3.45 -3.01
CA GLY A 322 -13.93 2.58 -3.13
C GLY A 322 -12.97 2.76 -1.97
N GLN A 323 -12.75 3.99 -1.52
CA GLN A 323 -11.87 4.29 -0.38
C GLN A 323 -12.50 3.91 0.96
N GLU A 324 -13.82 4.11 1.15
CA GLU A 324 -14.57 3.63 2.31
C GLU A 324 -14.55 2.10 2.39
N LEU A 325 -14.66 1.41 1.25
CA LEU A 325 -14.54 -0.05 1.18
C LEU A 325 -13.15 -0.51 1.63
N LEU A 326 -12.09 0.13 1.12
CA LEU A 326 -10.72 -0.18 1.56
C LEU A 326 -10.55 0.06 3.06
N GLN A 327 -11.06 1.17 3.58
CA GLN A 327 -11.05 1.47 5.01
C GLN A 327 -11.80 0.43 5.85
N SER A 328 -12.93 -0.09 5.36
CA SER A 328 -13.71 -1.10 6.09
C SER A 328 -12.98 -2.43 6.25
N LEU A 329 -12.03 -2.73 5.35
CA LEU A 329 -11.20 -3.93 5.38
C LEU A 329 -9.84 -3.70 6.07
N ALA A 330 -9.55 -2.48 6.50
CA ALA A 330 -8.28 -2.13 7.13
C ALA A 330 -7.99 -2.98 8.37
N ALA A 331 -8.99 -3.25 9.21
CA ALA A 331 -8.86 -4.08 10.40
C ALA A 331 -8.49 -5.53 10.11
N GLU A 332 -8.84 -6.04 8.92
CA GLU A 332 -8.53 -7.43 8.51
C GLU A 332 -7.21 -7.53 7.75
N ASN A 333 -6.91 -6.52 6.93
CA ASN A 333 -5.80 -6.57 5.97
C ASN A 333 -4.69 -5.56 6.28
N GLY A 334 -4.92 -4.61 7.20
CA GLY A 334 -3.98 -3.54 7.51
C GLY A 334 -3.81 -2.50 6.38
N CYS A 335 -4.64 -2.56 5.34
CA CYS A 335 -4.56 -1.63 4.23
C CYS A 335 -5.01 -0.22 4.65
N ILE A 336 -4.35 0.80 4.10
CA ILE A 336 -4.63 2.20 4.40
C ILE A 336 -5.20 2.86 3.14
N PRO A 337 -6.38 3.49 3.21
CA PRO A 337 -6.91 4.26 2.09
C PRO A 337 -6.03 5.47 1.79
N LEU A 338 -6.18 6.02 0.60
CA LEU A 338 -5.58 7.30 0.24
C LEU A 338 -6.27 8.44 1.01
N ASP A 339 -5.50 9.49 1.32
CA ASP A 339 -6.12 10.76 1.65
C ASP A 339 -6.88 11.33 0.44
N ASP A 340 -7.88 12.19 0.71
CA ASP A 340 -8.78 12.72 -0.32
C ASP A 340 -8.02 13.45 -1.46
N ALA A 341 -6.95 14.17 -1.14
CA ALA A 341 -6.17 14.91 -2.13
C ALA A 341 -5.40 13.97 -3.07
N THR A 342 -4.78 12.93 -2.50
CA THR A 342 -4.06 11.91 -3.26
C THR A 342 -5.01 11.10 -4.14
N ALA A 343 -6.14 10.66 -3.58
CA ALA A 343 -7.15 9.89 -4.33
C ALA A 343 -7.74 10.72 -5.48
N ARG A 344 -8.03 12.02 -5.24
CA ARG A 344 -8.49 12.93 -6.29
C ARG A 344 -7.45 13.11 -7.40
N LYS A 345 -6.18 13.30 -7.05
CA LYS A 345 -5.09 13.39 -8.02
C LYS A 345 -4.97 12.14 -8.89
N GLU A 346 -5.13 10.97 -8.31
CA GLU A 346 -5.14 9.72 -9.08
C GLU A 346 -6.41 9.60 -9.94
N LEU A 347 -7.58 10.00 -9.42
CA LEU A 347 -8.84 10.02 -10.15
C LEU A 347 -8.80 10.94 -11.38
N ASP A 348 -8.18 12.12 -11.27
CA ASP A 348 -8.01 13.08 -12.38
C ASP A 348 -7.13 12.52 -13.51
N ARG A 349 -6.32 11.50 -13.24
CA ARG A 349 -5.50 10.80 -14.26
C ARG A 349 -6.28 9.73 -15.01
N VAL A 350 -7.42 9.30 -14.49
CA VAL A 350 -8.27 8.29 -15.11
C VAL A 350 -9.01 8.93 -16.29
N ARG A 351 -8.66 8.54 -17.51
CA ARG A 351 -9.22 9.08 -18.76
C ARG A 351 -9.94 8.00 -19.53
#